data_00fcaa6c5dbbfaa00f70f8a70e7bd23a
#
_entry.id   00fcaa6c5dbbfaa00f70f8a70e7bd23a
#
_cell.length_a   1.000
_cell.length_b   1.000
_cell.length_c   1.000
_cell.angle_alpha   90.00
_cell.angle_beta   90.00
_cell.angle_gamma   90.00
#
_symmetry.space_group_name_H-M   'P 1'
#
loop_
_entity.id
_entity.type
_entity.pdbx_description
1 polymer ?
#
loop_
_entity_poly.entity_id
_entity_poly.type
_entity_poly.pdbx_seq_one_letter_code
_entity_poly.pdbx_strand_id
1 'polypeptide(L)'
;LHPRVRRQRQMCIRDRIKFLQLNLWVECTKVEHAPEYLIEQIATLQPDIATFCELYKGPQDDPVMPKLMQGLKEKGLIYYDARIDGRAVISKYPIKETERINKWMFKAILDVNGKRVAVYPAHSEYRYYTCYYPRGYNDGSVNWDKLPAPITDVNKILAVCEESDRIESAQAFINNAAKELEQGALVFFAGDLNEPSYLDWQADTKDLFDHRGCIVNWGTSKLLVQRGYKDAYRVIHPDPVKCPGFTFPADNKSVIPENLSWAPEADERERIDFVYYYPNKNLQIKSAQIVGPTGSIVRGQRIEEQTKDPIIPPVNNQWPSDHKGVLITFYIKE
;
A
#
# COMPACT_ATOMS: atom_id res chain seq x y z
N LEU A 1 -3.26 16.41 55.47
CA LEU A 1 -3.86 15.65 54.38
C LEU A 1 -3.51 16.30 53.04
N HIS A 2 -2.48 15.80 52.37
CA HIS A 2 -2.11 16.25 51.00
C HIS A 2 -2.95 15.50 49.97
N PRO A 3 -3.60 16.19 49.03
CA PRO A 3 -4.24 15.51 47.93
C PRO A 3 -3.18 14.98 46.96
N ARG A 4 -3.13 13.66 46.78
CA ARG A 4 -2.39 13.03 45.71
C ARG A 4 -3.04 13.45 44.40
N VAL A 5 -2.44 14.40 43.68
CA VAL A 5 -2.73 14.69 42.28
C VAL A 5 -2.35 13.46 41.46
N ARG A 6 -3.36 12.67 41.05
CA ARG A 6 -3.20 11.68 39.98
C ARG A 6 -2.79 12.45 38.72
N ARG A 7 -1.50 12.42 38.40
CA ARG A 7 -1.06 12.72 37.03
C ARG A 7 -1.69 11.66 36.12
N GLN A 8 -2.83 11.99 35.54
CA GLN A 8 -3.22 11.35 34.30
C GLN A 8 -2.05 11.58 33.33
N ARG A 9 -1.33 10.51 32.96
CA ARG A 9 -0.40 10.55 31.83
C ARG A 9 -1.28 10.89 30.61
N GLN A 10 -1.37 12.15 30.23
CA GLN A 10 -1.74 12.53 28.88
C GLN A 10 -0.70 11.84 27.99
N MET A 11 -1.11 10.78 27.30
CA MET A 11 -0.33 10.23 26.21
C MET A 11 -0.13 11.36 25.23
N CYS A 12 1.10 11.85 25.14
CA CYS A 12 1.44 12.96 24.25
C CYS A 12 1.04 12.59 22.82
N ILE A 13 0.20 13.40 22.19
CA ILE A 13 -0.20 13.29 20.78
C ILE A 13 1.04 13.29 19.86
N ARG A 14 2.20 13.68 20.36
CA ARG A 14 3.49 13.75 19.67
C ARG A 14 4.09 12.38 19.32
N ASP A 15 3.63 11.30 19.94
CA ASP A 15 4.20 9.96 19.76
C ASP A 15 3.43 9.08 18.76
N ARG A 16 2.43 9.64 18.07
CA ARG A 16 1.61 8.92 17.09
C ARG A 16 2.09 9.24 15.68
N ILE A 17 2.26 8.21 14.87
CA ILE A 17 2.46 8.32 13.42
C ILE A 17 1.32 7.64 12.69
N LYS A 18 0.60 8.40 11.86
CA LYS A 18 -0.30 7.87 10.83
C LYS A 18 0.48 7.73 9.53
N PHE A 19 0.59 6.52 9.05
CA PHE A 19 1.26 6.18 7.80
C PHE A 19 0.24 5.75 6.75
N LEU A 20 0.18 6.42 5.61
CA LEU A 20 -0.69 6.12 4.49
C LEU A 20 0.13 5.59 3.31
N GLN A 21 -0.35 4.54 2.65
CA GLN A 21 0.07 4.11 1.31
C GLN A 21 -1.12 4.23 0.34
N LEU A 22 -0.89 4.79 -0.86
CA LEU A 22 -1.89 4.87 -1.91
C LEU A 22 -1.24 4.88 -3.30
N ASN A 23 -1.74 4.04 -4.22
CA ASN A 23 -1.47 4.11 -5.64
C ASN A 23 -2.36 5.20 -6.27
N LEU A 24 -1.81 6.07 -7.12
CA LEU A 24 -2.48 7.24 -7.70
C LEU A 24 -2.99 7.05 -9.14
N TRP A 25 -3.03 5.81 -9.61
CA TRP A 25 -3.56 5.44 -10.92
C TRP A 25 -3.16 6.40 -12.05
N VAL A 26 -1.95 6.16 -12.56
CA VAL A 26 -1.39 6.98 -13.66
C VAL A 26 -1.46 8.48 -13.35
N GLU A 27 -0.91 8.89 -12.19
CA GLU A 27 -0.81 10.31 -11.78
C GLU A 27 -2.18 10.99 -11.61
N CYS A 28 -3.20 10.27 -11.17
CA CYS A 28 -4.58 10.78 -11.06
C CYS A 28 -5.17 11.24 -12.41
N THR A 29 -4.64 10.78 -13.55
CA THR A 29 -5.11 11.24 -14.89
C THR A 29 -6.32 10.46 -15.38
N LYS A 30 -6.72 9.39 -14.72
CA LYS A 30 -7.83 8.52 -15.13
C LYS A 30 -9.18 8.92 -14.55
N VAL A 31 -9.20 9.85 -13.62
CA VAL A 31 -10.40 10.34 -12.95
C VAL A 31 -10.44 11.86 -13.06
N GLU A 32 -11.56 12.39 -13.52
CA GLU A 32 -11.76 13.83 -13.56
C GLU A 32 -11.75 14.42 -12.14
N HIS A 33 -11.05 15.52 -11.92
CA HIS A 33 -10.85 16.15 -10.62
C HIS A 33 -10.14 15.30 -9.56
N ALA A 34 -9.43 14.24 -9.96
CA ALA A 34 -8.75 13.37 -9.00
C ALA A 34 -7.70 14.09 -8.14
N PRO A 35 -6.93 15.07 -8.63
CA PRO A 35 -6.04 15.85 -7.77
C PRO A 35 -6.76 16.58 -6.63
N GLU A 36 -7.93 17.15 -6.90
CA GLU A 36 -8.77 17.82 -5.91
C GLU A 36 -9.33 16.80 -4.89
N TYR A 37 -9.76 15.63 -5.36
CA TYR A 37 -10.19 14.54 -4.48
C TYR A 37 -9.06 14.07 -3.58
N LEU A 38 -7.86 13.91 -4.12
CA LEU A 38 -6.67 13.53 -3.33
C LEU A 38 -6.36 14.57 -2.26
N ILE A 39 -6.41 15.87 -2.57
CA ILE A 39 -6.21 16.95 -1.61
C ILE A 39 -7.21 16.84 -0.45
N GLU A 40 -8.49 16.62 -0.74
CA GLU A 40 -9.53 16.49 0.30
C GLU A 40 -9.31 15.23 1.17
N GLN A 41 -8.93 14.10 0.57
CA GLN A 41 -8.61 12.88 1.32
C GLN A 41 -7.43 13.10 2.26
N ILE A 42 -6.32 13.65 1.75
CA ILE A 42 -5.12 13.87 2.57
C ILE A 42 -5.39 14.93 3.65
N ALA A 43 -6.10 16.00 3.33
CA ALA A 43 -6.47 17.03 4.30
C ALA A 43 -7.39 16.52 5.41
N THR A 44 -8.27 15.56 5.11
CA THR A 44 -9.17 14.94 6.10
C THR A 44 -8.43 13.90 6.95
N LEU A 45 -7.68 13.01 6.31
CA LEU A 45 -6.95 11.95 7.00
C LEU A 45 -5.78 12.50 7.81
N GLN A 46 -5.12 13.53 7.31
CA GLN A 46 -3.91 14.13 7.88
C GLN A 46 -2.86 13.07 8.28
N PRO A 47 -2.40 12.24 7.33
CA PRO A 47 -1.31 11.32 7.61
C PRO A 47 -0.07 12.12 8.03
N ASP A 48 0.75 11.54 8.89
CA ASP A 48 2.03 12.15 9.27
C ASP A 48 3.10 11.82 8.22
N ILE A 49 2.97 10.65 7.58
CA ILE A 49 3.76 10.19 6.45
C ILE A 49 2.80 9.56 5.44
N ALA A 50 2.94 9.89 4.16
CA ALA A 50 2.24 9.16 3.10
C ALA A 50 3.20 8.81 1.96
N THR A 51 3.05 7.61 1.42
CA THR A 51 3.74 7.14 0.22
C THR A 51 2.76 7.01 -0.93
N PHE A 52 3.22 7.41 -2.11
CA PHE A 52 2.45 7.34 -3.34
C PHE A 52 3.27 6.64 -4.43
N CYS A 53 2.58 5.98 -5.35
CA CYS A 53 3.16 5.40 -6.55
C CYS A 53 2.31 5.75 -7.79
N GLU A 54 2.80 5.30 -8.96
CA GLU A 54 2.26 5.66 -10.27
C GLU A 54 2.41 7.14 -10.64
N LEU A 55 3.54 7.74 -10.28
CA LEU A 55 3.97 9.07 -10.70
C LEU A 55 5.05 8.91 -11.79
N TYR A 56 4.64 8.57 -13.01
CA TYR A 56 5.54 8.09 -14.07
C TYR A 56 6.46 9.13 -14.67
N LYS A 57 6.10 10.40 -14.56
CA LYS A 57 6.90 11.49 -15.08
C LYS A 57 7.80 12.02 -13.97
N GLY A 58 8.85 12.67 -14.31
CA GLY A 58 9.73 13.32 -13.34
C GLY A 58 9.07 14.48 -12.61
N PRO A 59 9.74 15.09 -11.62
CA PRO A 59 9.19 16.20 -10.85
C PRO A 59 8.69 17.39 -11.65
N GLN A 60 9.19 17.58 -12.86
CA GLN A 60 8.80 18.68 -13.75
C GLN A 60 7.51 18.40 -14.53
N ASP A 61 7.25 17.12 -14.81
CA ASP A 61 6.13 16.67 -15.65
C ASP A 61 4.99 16.05 -14.84
N ASP A 62 5.19 15.87 -13.52
CA ASP A 62 4.18 15.33 -12.62
C ASP A 62 3.12 16.40 -12.29
N PRO A 63 1.88 16.26 -12.80
CA PRO A 63 0.85 17.26 -12.60
C PRO A 63 0.20 17.20 -11.21
N VAL A 64 0.27 16.06 -10.51
CA VAL A 64 -0.49 15.82 -9.27
C VAL A 64 0.24 16.33 -8.04
N MET A 65 1.54 16.08 -7.92
CA MET A 65 2.26 16.41 -6.68
C MET A 65 2.38 17.92 -6.41
N PRO A 66 2.71 18.79 -7.37
CA PRO A 66 2.67 20.24 -7.17
C PRO A 66 1.29 20.74 -6.73
N LYS A 67 0.21 20.22 -7.36
CA LYS A 67 -1.17 20.56 -7.00
C LYS A 67 -1.51 20.09 -5.58
N LEU A 68 -1.14 18.85 -5.23
CA LEU A 68 -1.34 18.32 -3.88
C LEU A 68 -0.66 19.18 -2.84
N MET A 69 0.63 19.48 -3.01
CA MET A 69 1.41 20.26 -2.05
C MET A 69 0.87 21.68 -1.89
N GLN A 70 0.49 22.32 -2.99
CA GLN A 70 -0.12 23.64 -2.98
C GLN A 70 -1.50 23.63 -2.29
N GLY A 71 -2.38 22.68 -2.66
CA GLY A 71 -3.71 22.58 -2.08
C GLY A 71 -3.71 22.26 -0.58
N LEU A 72 -2.76 21.44 -0.12
CA LEU A 72 -2.57 21.19 1.32
C LEU A 72 -2.09 22.45 2.04
N LYS A 73 -1.15 23.20 1.46
CA LYS A 73 -0.68 24.45 2.00
C LYS A 73 -1.79 25.49 2.13
N GLU A 74 -2.67 25.60 1.14
CA GLU A 74 -3.85 26.49 1.17
C GLU A 74 -4.84 26.12 2.30
N LYS A 75 -4.89 24.82 2.65
CA LYS A 75 -5.65 24.34 3.80
C LYS A 75 -4.91 24.46 5.15
N GLY A 76 -3.74 25.10 5.17
CA GLY A 76 -2.92 25.31 6.37
C GLY A 76 -2.14 24.06 6.80
N LEU A 77 -1.99 23.07 5.93
CA LEU A 77 -1.27 21.84 6.17
C LEU A 77 0.08 21.88 5.47
N ILE A 78 1.16 21.83 6.24
CA ILE A 78 2.51 21.91 5.72
C ILE A 78 3.14 20.51 5.70
N TYR A 79 3.59 20.10 4.52
CA TYR A 79 4.32 18.86 4.29
C TYR A 79 5.64 19.13 3.58
N TYR A 80 6.62 18.27 3.82
CA TYR A 80 7.81 18.09 2.99
C TYR A 80 7.52 16.98 1.99
N ASP A 81 8.12 17.01 0.80
CA ASP A 81 7.99 15.96 -0.20
C ASP A 81 9.33 15.55 -0.81
N ALA A 82 9.39 14.32 -1.27
CA ALA A 82 10.47 13.80 -2.11
C ALA A 82 9.89 12.85 -3.16
N ARG A 83 10.46 12.89 -4.36
CA ARG A 83 9.98 12.13 -5.53
C ARG A 83 11.15 11.56 -6.31
N ILE A 84 11.10 10.27 -6.63
CA ILE A 84 12.08 9.60 -7.50
C ILE A 84 11.35 8.51 -8.31
N ASP A 85 11.56 8.53 -9.62
CA ASP A 85 11.15 7.47 -10.56
C ASP A 85 9.68 7.03 -10.42
N GLY A 86 8.75 7.97 -10.34
CA GLY A 86 7.32 7.68 -10.26
C GLY A 86 6.81 7.28 -8.87
N ARG A 87 7.58 7.51 -7.81
CA ARG A 87 7.16 7.34 -6.42
C ARG A 87 7.39 8.63 -5.65
N ALA A 88 6.58 8.84 -4.61
CA ALA A 88 6.74 9.97 -3.73
C ALA A 88 6.54 9.59 -2.28
N VAL A 89 7.09 10.42 -1.40
CA VAL A 89 6.75 10.49 0.01
C VAL A 89 6.42 11.92 0.37
N ILE A 90 5.35 12.12 1.13
CA ILE A 90 5.10 13.38 1.84
C ILE A 90 5.16 13.13 3.33
N SER A 91 5.63 14.12 4.07
CA SER A 91 5.83 14.00 5.51
C SER A 91 5.62 15.35 6.21
N LYS A 92 4.99 15.33 7.38
CA LYS A 92 4.97 16.49 8.29
C LYS A 92 6.34 16.76 8.92
N TYR A 93 7.26 15.79 8.82
CA TYR A 93 8.60 15.86 9.35
C TYR A 93 9.62 16.13 8.24
N PRO A 94 10.74 16.81 8.55
CA PRO A 94 11.76 17.11 7.56
C PRO A 94 12.33 15.84 6.91
N ILE A 95 12.45 15.87 5.58
CA ILE A 95 13.18 14.85 4.80
C ILE A 95 14.62 15.31 4.71
N LYS A 96 15.56 14.52 5.21
CA LYS A 96 16.99 14.85 5.31
C LYS A 96 17.80 14.32 4.14
N GLU A 97 17.46 13.12 3.67
CA GLU A 97 18.22 12.41 2.65
C GLU A 97 17.27 11.65 1.75
N THR A 98 17.65 11.48 0.49
CA THR A 98 16.99 10.57 -0.45
C THR A 98 18.03 9.77 -1.21
N GLU A 99 17.73 8.51 -1.51
CA GLU A 99 18.62 7.62 -2.25
C GLU A 99 17.79 6.70 -3.16
N ARG A 100 18.10 6.69 -4.45
CA ARG A 100 17.54 5.72 -5.39
C ARG A 100 18.13 4.34 -5.09
N ILE A 101 17.30 3.36 -4.76
CA ILE A 101 17.76 1.99 -4.48
C ILE A 101 17.81 1.18 -5.78
N ASN A 102 16.73 1.23 -6.55
CA ASN A 102 16.63 0.61 -7.88
C ASN A 102 15.51 1.31 -8.68
N LYS A 103 15.12 0.73 -9.82
CA LYS A 103 14.05 1.28 -10.67
C LYS A 103 12.65 1.21 -10.03
N TRP A 104 12.48 0.49 -8.91
CA TRP A 104 11.18 0.23 -8.28
C TRP A 104 10.98 0.94 -6.95
N MET A 105 12.04 1.46 -6.34
CA MET A 105 11.97 2.12 -5.05
C MET A 105 13.10 3.12 -4.81
N PHE A 106 12.85 4.02 -3.90
CA PHE A 106 13.88 4.86 -3.30
C PHE A 106 13.76 4.86 -1.77
N LYS A 107 14.77 5.38 -1.09
CA LYS A 107 14.78 5.62 0.34
C LYS A 107 14.65 7.12 0.61
N ALA A 108 13.79 7.47 1.57
CA ALA A 108 13.77 8.80 2.19
C ALA A 108 14.04 8.67 3.69
N ILE A 109 14.97 9.47 4.19
CA ILE A 109 15.27 9.56 5.61
C ILE A 109 14.58 10.78 6.21
N LEU A 110 13.72 10.53 7.19
CA LEU A 110 12.97 11.56 7.90
C LEU A 110 13.54 11.75 9.30
N ASP A 111 13.47 12.99 9.78
CA ASP A 111 13.75 13.33 11.17
C ASP A 111 12.41 13.46 11.94
N VAL A 112 12.02 12.40 12.60
CA VAL A 112 10.77 12.37 13.37
C VAL A 112 11.08 12.66 14.84
N ASN A 113 11.04 13.94 15.20
CA ASN A 113 11.33 14.39 16.57
C ASN A 113 12.70 13.89 17.10
N GLY A 114 13.74 13.97 16.27
CA GLY A 114 15.09 13.49 16.59
C GLY A 114 15.31 12.00 16.38
N LYS A 115 14.30 11.25 15.93
CA LYS A 115 14.44 9.83 15.58
C LYS A 115 14.63 9.69 14.07
N ARG A 116 15.63 8.90 13.67
CA ARG A 116 15.86 8.53 12.27
C ARG A 116 14.80 7.55 11.81
N VAL A 117 14.06 7.90 10.77
CA VAL A 117 13.02 7.06 10.17
C VAL A 117 13.34 6.89 8.70
N ALA A 118 13.55 5.64 8.26
CA ALA A 118 13.79 5.29 6.87
C ALA A 118 12.49 4.78 6.24
N VAL A 119 12.02 5.48 5.22
CA VAL A 119 10.82 5.14 4.45
C VAL A 119 11.24 4.76 3.04
N TYR A 120 10.74 3.62 2.56
CA TYR A 120 11.01 3.10 1.22
C TYR A 120 9.70 3.04 0.43
N PRO A 121 9.35 4.12 -0.31
CA PRO A 121 8.23 4.09 -1.23
C PRO A 121 8.56 3.16 -2.42
N ALA A 122 7.66 2.24 -2.72
CA ALA A 122 7.85 1.23 -3.75
C ALA A 122 6.67 1.16 -4.73
N HIS A 123 6.97 0.74 -5.96
CA HIS A 123 6.00 0.29 -6.95
C HIS A 123 6.66 -0.80 -7.79
N SER A 124 6.23 -2.03 -7.60
CA SER A 124 6.88 -3.18 -8.23
C SER A 124 6.39 -3.42 -9.66
N GLU A 125 7.06 -4.32 -10.39
CA GLU A 125 6.67 -4.75 -11.74
C GLU A 125 5.21 -5.21 -11.75
N TYR A 126 4.39 -4.67 -12.64
CA TYR A 126 2.96 -4.98 -12.74
C TYR A 126 2.67 -6.20 -13.61
N ARG A 127 3.59 -6.57 -14.51
CA ARG A 127 3.50 -7.78 -15.34
C ARG A 127 3.89 -9.01 -14.53
N TYR A 128 3.71 -10.18 -15.10
CA TYR A 128 3.87 -11.46 -14.38
C TYR A 128 2.93 -11.55 -13.16
N TYR A 129 1.73 -10.98 -13.33
CA TYR A 129 0.69 -10.94 -12.29
C TYR A 129 -0.07 -12.28 -12.25
N THR A 130 0.65 -13.34 -11.91
CA THR A 130 0.19 -14.73 -12.06
C THR A 130 -0.91 -15.15 -11.10
N CYS A 131 -1.34 -14.30 -10.16
CA CYS A 131 -2.57 -14.52 -9.42
C CYS A 131 -3.83 -14.50 -10.33
N TYR A 132 -3.69 -14.05 -11.58
CA TYR A 132 -4.74 -14.15 -12.59
C TYR A 132 -4.83 -15.54 -13.24
N TYR A 133 -3.82 -16.37 -13.16
CA TYR A 133 -3.82 -17.72 -13.72
C TYR A 133 -4.95 -18.61 -13.19
N PRO A 134 -5.19 -18.74 -11.87
CA PRO A 134 -6.35 -19.47 -11.35
C PRO A 134 -7.69 -18.84 -11.77
N ARG A 135 -7.70 -17.53 -12.04
CA ARG A 135 -8.86 -16.77 -12.51
C ARG A 135 -9.16 -16.94 -13.99
N GLY A 136 -8.25 -17.62 -14.72
CA GLY A 136 -8.40 -17.89 -16.15
C GLY A 136 -8.00 -16.74 -17.06
N TYR A 137 -7.03 -15.90 -16.63
CA TYR A 137 -6.50 -14.79 -17.40
C TYR A 137 -4.96 -14.84 -17.47
N ASN A 138 -4.39 -14.23 -18.49
CA ASN A 138 -2.96 -14.02 -18.63
C ASN A 138 -2.46 -12.99 -17.58
N ASP A 139 -1.15 -12.93 -17.42
CA ASP A 139 -0.43 -12.22 -16.36
C ASP A 139 0.13 -10.86 -16.75
N GLY A 140 -0.22 -10.35 -17.95
CA GLY A 140 0.26 -9.08 -18.49
C GLY A 140 1.68 -9.10 -19.05
N SER A 141 2.41 -10.21 -19.01
CA SER A 141 3.74 -10.29 -19.64
C SER A 141 3.66 -10.21 -21.16
N VAL A 142 2.60 -10.77 -21.74
CA VAL A 142 2.26 -10.68 -23.17
C VAL A 142 0.97 -9.86 -23.36
N ASN A 143 -0.09 -10.21 -22.66
CA ASN A 143 -1.39 -9.54 -22.70
C ASN A 143 -2.18 -9.87 -21.40
N TRP A 144 -3.40 -9.34 -21.29
CA TRP A 144 -4.35 -9.60 -20.21
C TRP A 144 -5.53 -10.47 -20.67
N ASP A 145 -5.39 -11.16 -21.79
CA ASP A 145 -6.49 -11.91 -22.40
C ASP A 145 -6.91 -13.10 -21.55
N LYS A 146 -8.15 -13.50 -21.74
CA LYS A 146 -8.71 -14.70 -21.12
C LYS A 146 -7.98 -15.94 -21.64
N LEU A 147 -7.62 -16.85 -20.73
CA LEU A 147 -7.04 -18.14 -21.04
C LEU A 147 -8.11 -19.16 -21.49
N PRO A 148 -7.77 -20.16 -22.28
CA PRO A 148 -8.68 -21.24 -22.63
C PRO A 148 -9.19 -22.02 -21.40
N ALA A 149 -8.40 -22.10 -20.34
CA ALA A 149 -8.77 -22.67 -19.03
C ALA A 149 -7.89 -22.06 -17.93
N PRO A 150 -8.40 -22.02 -16.67
CA PRO A 150 -7.61 -21.63 -15.51
C PRO A 150 -6.36 -22.49 -15.34
N ILE A 151 -5.27 -21.89 -14.90
CA ILE A 151 -4.03 -22.57 -14.54
C ILE A 151 -3.94 -22.60 -13.01
N THR A 152 -4.03 -23.78 -12.43
CA THR A 152 -3.99 -24.01 -10.97
C THR A 152 -2.72 -24.75 -10.51
N ASP A 153 -1.79 -25.02 -11.41
CA ASP A 153 -0.48 -25.55 -11.07
C ASP A 153 0.35 -24.47 -10.36
N VAL A 154 0.48 -24.60 -9.05
CA VAL A 154 1.18 -23.64 -8.19
C VAL A 154 2.66 -23.50 -8.57
N ASN A 155 3.31 -24.57 -9.04
CA ASN A 155 4.71 -24.48 -9.46
C ASN A 155 4.85 -23.62 -10.72
N LYS A 156 3.91 -23.76 -11.67
CA LYS A 156 3.86 -22.90 -12.86
C LYS A 156 3.55 -21.45 -12.50
N ILE A 157 2.59 -21.22 -11.59
CA ILE A 157 2.25 -19.87 -11.10
C ILE A 157 3.48 -19.18 -10.52
N LEU A 158 4.21 -19.85 -9.65
CA LEU A 158 5.40 -19.30 -9.00
C LEU A 158 6.55 -19.11 -9.99
N ALA A 159 6.83 -20.11 -10.86
CA ALA A 159 7.92 -20.02 -11.82
C ALA A 159 7.79 -18.81 -12.76
N VAL A 160 6.57 -18.51 -13.25
CA VAL A 160 6.33 -17.33 -14.09
C VAL A 160 6.35 -16.04 -13.25
N CYS A 161 5.82 -16.06 -12.03
CA CYS A 161 5.91 -14.89 -11.13
C CYS A 161 7.37 -14.50 -10.85
N GLU A 162 8.26 -15.47 -10.70
CA GLU A 162 9.69 -15.28 -10.44
C GLU A 162 10.47 -14.73 -11.66
N GLU A 163 9.90 -14.72 -12.87
CA GLU A 163 10.48 -14.01 -14.02
C GLU A 163 10.42 -12.48 -13.86
N SER A 164 9.59 -11.98 -12.95
CA SER A 164 9.61 -10.58 -12.51
C SER A 164 10.83 -10.32 -11.63
N ASP A 165 11.27 -9.08 -11.52
CA ASP A 165 12.37 -8.70 -10.63
C ASP A 165 11.89 -8.23 -9.24
N ARG A 166 10.70 -8.68 -8.80
CA ARG A 166 10.11 -8.30 -7.50
C ARG A 166 10.93 -8.81 -6.32
N ILE A 167 11.40 -10.07 -6.38
CA ILE A 167 12.20 -10.70 -5.32
C ILE A 167 13.57 -10.02 -5.22
N GLU A 168 14.25 -9.78 -6.34
CA GLU A 168 15.54 -9.06 -6.38
C GLU A 168 15.39 -7.64 -5.83
N SER A 169 14.27 -6.99 -6.17
CA SER A 169 13.95 -5.65 -5.66
C SER A 169 13.75 -5.65 -4.14
N ALA A 170 12.98 -6.61 -3.62
CA ALA A 170 12.81 -6.78 -2.17
C ALA A 170 14.13 -7.11 -1.46
N GLN A 171 15.00 -7.92 -2.07
CA GLN A 171 16.33 -8.21 -1.50
C GLN A 171 17.22 -6.96 -1.49
N ALA A 172 17.15 -6.11 -2.52
CA ALA A 172 17.87 -4.83 -2.55
C ALA A 172 17.39 -3.89 -1.43
N PHE A 173 16.08 -3.82 -1.19
CA PHE A 173 15.50 -3.13 -0.03
C PHE A 173 16.09 -3.67 1.27
N ILE A 174 16.03 -4.97 1.51
CA ILE A 174 16.49 -5.61 2.75
C ILE A 174 17.97 -5.29 3.01
N ASN A 175 18.81 -5.37 1.98
CA ASN A 175 20.25 -5.10 2.08
C ASN A 175 20.54 -3.62 2.40
N ASN A 176 19.78 -2.68 1.82
CA ASN A 176 19.93 -1.26 2.12
C ASN A 176 19.40 -0.93 3.52
N ALA A 177 18.22 -1.46 3.87
CA ALA A 177 17.57 -1.23 5.14
C ALA A 177 18.35 -1.79 6.34
N ALA A 178 19.15 -2.85 6.15
CA ALA A 178 20.03 -3.38 7.19
C ALA A 178 20.98 -2.30 7.74
N LYS A 179 21.53 -1.45 6.87
CA LYS A 179 22.39 -0.33 7.25
C LYS A 179 21.65 0.73 8.10
N GLU A 180 20.39 0.95 7.80
CA GLU A 180 19.55 1.89 8.57
C GLU A 180 19.18 1.30 9.93
N LEU A 181 18.91 -0.01 10.00
CA LEU A 181 18.65 -0.73 11.25
C LEU A 181 19.86 -0.71 12.18
N GLU A 182 21.08 -0.89 11.65
CA GLU A 182 22.34 -0.78 12.41
C GLU A 182 22.52 0.61 13.04
N GLN A 183 22.00 1.67 12.39
CA GLN A 183 21.96 3.03 12.91
C GLN A 183 20.80 3.30 13.87
N GLY A 184 19.99 2.28 14.17
CA GLY A 184 18.83 2.40 15.06
C GLY A 184 17.61 3.05 14.46
N ALA A 185 17.55 3.19 13.14
CA ALA A 185 16.40 3.76 12.44
C ALA A 185 15.14 2.90 12.59
N LEU A 186 13.98 3.54 12.59
CA LEU A 186 12.71 2.88 12.33
C LEU A 186 12.58 2.72 10.82
N VAL A 187 12.29 1.50 10.35
CA VAL A 187 12.26 1.17 8.92
C VAL A 187 10.85 0.80 8.48
N PHE A 188 10.37 1.47 7.42
CA PHE A 188 9.10 1.23 6.76
C PHE A 188 9.32 0.98 5.26
N PHE A 189 8.64 -0.02 4.72
CA PHE A 189 8.58 -0.32 3.30
C PHE A 189 7.11 -0.31 2.89
N ALA A 190 6.74 0.53 1.94
CA ALA A 190 5.34 0.71 1.59
C ALA A 190 5.18 0.96 0.08
N GLY A 191 4.14 0.36 -0.49
CA GLY A 191 3.88 0.50 -1.92
C GLY A 191 2.86 -0.49 -2.44
N ASP A 192 2.52 -0.32 -3.70
CA ASP A 192 1.89 -1.34 -4.52
C ASP A 192 2.97 -2.33 -4.99
N LEU A 193 2.89 -3.56 -4.49
CA LEU A 193 3.86 -4.59 -4.81
C LEU A 193 3.48 -5.41 -6.06
N ASN A 194 2.28 -5.17 -6.62
CA ASN A 194 1.79 -5.93 -7.79
C ASN A 194 1.96 -7.46 -7.62
N GLU A 195 1.89 -7.92 -6.39
CA GLU A 195 1.95 -9.32 -5.99
C GLU A 195 1.15 -9.47 -4.69
N PRO A 196 0.24 -10.44 -4.57
CA PRO A 196 -0.47 -10.71 -3.33
C PRO A 196 0.46 -11.08 -2.18
N SER A 197 -0.08 -11.08 -0.95
CA SER A 197 0.64 -11.63 0.18
C SER A 197 0.46 -13.14 0.28
N TYR A 198 1.55 -13.88 0.59
CA TYR A 198 1.43 -15.30 0.89
C TYR A 198 0.54 -15.56 2.12
N LEU A 199 0.36 -14.57 3.00
CA LEU A 199 -0.54 -14.66 4.15
C LEU A 199 -2.02 -14.65 3.75
N ASP A 200 -2.32 -14.27 2.51
CA ASP A 200 -3.70 -14.15 1.99
C ASP A 200 -4.09 -15.32 1.09
N TRP A 201 -3.11 -16.16 0.71
CA TRP A 201 -3.30 -17.30 -0.19
C TRP A 201 -3.00 -18.64 0.52
N GLN A 202 -3.65 -18.86 1.65
CA GLN A 202 -3.46 -20.04 2.48
C GLN A 202 -4.68 -21.00 2.43
N ALA A 203 -4.67 -22.03 3.25
CA ALA A 203 -5.70 -23.08 3.25
C ALA A 203 -7.11 -22.57 3.52
N ASP A 204 -7.24 -21.48 4.28
CA ASP A 204 -8.51 -20.85 4.65
C ASP A 204 -9.12 -19.98 3.53
N THR A 205 -8.31 -19.53 2.59
CA THR A 205 -8.75 -18.69 1.46
C THR A 205 -8.71 -19.39 0.11
N LYS A 206 -8.14 -20.62 0.02
CA LYS A 206 -7.89 -21.32 -1.25
C LYS A 206 -9.12 -21.52 -2.15
N ASP A 207 -10.31 -21.59 -1.57
CA ASP A 207 -11.56 -21.79 -2.29
C ASP A 207 -12.40 -20.49 -2.39
N LEU A 208 -11.84 -19.36 -1.96
CA LEU A 208 -12.43 -18.02 -2.04
C LEU A 208 -11.79 -17.21 -3.17
N PHE A 209 -12.44 -16.11 -3.59
CA PHE A 209 -11.89 -15.09 -4.48
C PHE A 209 -11.29 -15.65 -5.80
N ASP A 210 -11.89 -16.74 -6.30
CA ASP A 210 -11.42 -17.47 -7.48
C ASP A 210 -9.96 -17.98 -7.38
N HIS A 211 -9.46 -18.28 -6.16
CA HIS A 211 -8.17 -18.93 -5.95
C HIS A 211 -8.15 -20.39 -6.41
N ARG A 212 -9.34 -21.03 -6.57
CA ARG A 212 -9.54 -22.37 -7.16
C ARG A 212 -8.66 -23.46 -6.55
N GLY A 213 -8.58 -23.51 -5.22
CA GLY A 213 -7.81 -24.51 -4.47
C GLY A 213 -6.32 -24.18 -4.33
N CYS A 214 -5.83 -23.11 -4.93
CA CYS A 214 -4.41 -22.75 -4.88
C CYS A 214 -4.02 -22.22 -3.49
N ILE A 215 -2.92 -22.76 -2.97
CA ILE A 215 -2.17 -22.22 -1.82
C ILE A 215 -0.84 -21.74 -2.37
N VAL A 216 -0.60 -20.44 -2.38
CA VAL A 216 0.57 -19.85 -3.04
C VAL A 216 1.44 -19.09 -2.05
N ASN A 217 2.70 -19.46 -1.99
CA ASN A 217 3.71 -18.79 -1.17
C ASN A 217 4.40 -17.67 -1.97
N TRP A 218 3.70 -16.57 -2.22
CA TRP A 218 4.18 -15.43 -2.98
C TRP A 218 5.54 -14.94 -2.48
N GLY A 219 6.50 -14.82 -3.42
CA GLY A 219 7.91 -14.72 -3.10
C GLY A 219 8.30 -13.45 -2.35
N THR A 220 7.79 -12.30 -2.78
CA THR A 220 8.14 -11.01 -2.18
C THR A 220 7.69 -10.92 -0.73
N SER A 221 6.42 -11.16 -0.46
CA SER A 221 5.85 -11.09 0.88
C SER A 221 6.45 -12.15 1.82
N LYS A 222 6.71 -13.36 1.31
CA LYS A 222 7.36 -14.43 2.06
C LYS A 222 8.79 -14.05 2.45
N LEU A 223 9.57 -13.50 1.50
CA LEU A 223 10.93 -13.04 1.76
C LEU A 223 10.96 -11.96 2.84
N LEU A 224 10.11 -10.94 2.73
CA LEU A 224 10.03 -9.85 3.72
C LEU A 224 9.76 -10.39 5.14
N VAL A 225 8.77 -11.28 5.28
CA VAL A 225 8.44 -11.86 6.60
C VAL A 225 9.55 -12.76 7.13
N GLN A 226 10.20 -13.57 6.29
CA GLN A 226 11.35 -14.39 6.67
C GLN A 226 12.54 -13.54 7.14
N ARG A 227 12.69 -12.31 6.65
CA ARG A 227 13.72 -11.35 7.07
C ARG A 227 13.30 -10.49 8.26
N GLY A 228 12.18 -10.82 8.90
CA GLY A 228 11.71 -10.21 10.15
C GLY A 228 10.79 -9.01 9.99
N TYR A 229 10.51 -8.55 8.76
CA TYR A 229 9.53 -7.51 8.52
C TYR A 229 8.12 -8.01 8.82
N LYS A 230 7.26 -7.11 9.25
CA LYS A 230 5.85 -7.40 9.56
C LYS A 230 4.95 -6.65 8.61
N ASP A 231 4.01 -7.37 8.02
CA ASP A 231 2.86 -6.80 7.32
C ASP A 231 1.94 -6.13 8.36
N ALA A 232 1.88 -4.80 8.31
CA ALA A 232 1.18 -4.03 9.34
C ALA A 232 -0.32 -4.33 9.37
N TYR A 233 -0.94 -4.56 8.20
CA TYR A 233 -2.36 -4.89 8.13
C TYR A 233 -2.64 -6.25 8.78
N ARG A 234 -1.87 -7.29 8.43
CA ARG A 234 -2.01 -8.65 8.98
C ARG A 234 -1.64 -8.79 10.45
N VAL A 235 -0.78 -7.92 10.98
CA VAL A 235 -0.54 -7.88 12.44
C VAL A 235 -1.79 -7.49 13.23
N ILE A 236 -2.61 -6.58 12.70
CA ILE A 236 -3.86 -6.14 13.35
C ILE A 236 -5.03 -7.05 12.96
N HIS A 237 -5.08 -7.50 11.71
CA HIS A 237 -6.16 -8.31 11.15
C HIS A 237 -5.59 -9.65 10.63
N PRO A 238 -5.31 -10.62 11.52
CA PRO A 238 -4.65 -11.86 11.14
C PRO A 238 -5.53 -12.85 10.35
N ASP A 239 -6.85 -12.65 10.30
CA ASP A 239 -7.81 -13.51 9.64
C ASP A 239 -8.13 -12.95 8.23
N PRO A 240 -7.56 -13.53 7.15
CA PRO A 240 -7.74 -13.04 5.79
C PRO A 240 -9.14 -13.31 5.21
N VAL A 241 -9.90 -14.22 5.82
CA VAL A 241 -11.29 -14.49 5.43
C VAL A 241 -12.22 -13.40 5.93
N LYS A 242 -12.06 -12.98 7.18
CA LYS A 242 -12.89 -11.91 7.77
C LYS A 242 -12.46 -10.52 7.33
N CYS A 243 -11.15 -10.30 7.24
CA CYS A 243 -10.56 -9.03 6.87
C CYS A 243 -9.58 -9.24 5.72
N PRO A 244 -10.04 -9.49 4.48
CA PRO A 244 -9.16 -9.68 3.33
C PRO A 244 -8.28 -8.46 3.05
N GLY A 245 -8.79 -7.25 3.32
CA GLY A 245 -8.05 -6.01 3.15
C GLY A 245 -7.84 -5.63 1.69
N PHE A 246 -8.75 -5.98 0.81
CA PHE A 246 -8.62 -5.72 -0.63
C PHE A 246 -8.32 -4.25 -0.91
N THR A 247 -7.29 -4.04 -1.70
CA THR A 247 -6.91 -2.71 -2.17
C THR A 247 -7.18 -2.51 -3.66
N PHE A 248 -7.33 -3.58 -4.42
CA PHE A 248 -7.62 -3.55 -5.86
C PHE A 248 -8.66 -4.62 -6.24
N PRO A 249 -9.57 -4.32 -7.20
CA PRO A 249 -9.93 -3.01 -7.73
C PRO A 249 -10.92 -2.28 -6.81
N ALA A 250 -10.73 -0.98 -6.65
CA ALA A 250 -11.64 -0.13 -5.89
C ALA A 250 -12.89 0.20 -6.70
N ASP A 251 -14.08 0.23 -6.07
CA ASP A 251 -15.32 0.68 -6.70
C ASP A 251 -15.36 2.22 -6.81
N ASN A 252 -14.52 2.78 -7.67
CA ASN A 252 -14.53 4.21 -7.93
C ASN A 252 -15.79 4.61 -8.69
N LYS A 253 -16.68 5.38 -8.05
CA LYS A 253 -17.98 5.78 -8.62
C LYS A 253 -17.87 6.76 -9.80
N SER A 254 -16.72 7.41 -9.98
CA SER A 254 -16.47 8.33 -11.11
C SER A 254 -16.06 7.62 -12.40
N VAL A 255 -15.88 6.30 -12.36
CA VAL A 255 -15.37 5.49 -13.48
C VAL A 255 -16.32 4.33 -13.74
N ILE A 256 -16.59 4.00 -14.98
CA ILE A 256 -17.43 2.85 -15.34
C ILE A 256 -16.71 1.52 -14.95
N PRO A 257 -17.44 0.47 -14.56
CA PRO A 257 -16.83 -0.78 -14.10
C PRO A 257 -15.85 -1.42 -15.09
N GLU A 258 -16.14 -1.29 -16.38
CA GLU A 258 -15.32 -1.85 -17.46
C GLU A 258 -13.90 -1.27 -17.49
N ASN A 259 -13.71 -0.06 -16.99
CA ASN A 259 -12.41 0.59 -16.90
C ASN A 259 -11.69 0.34 -15.55
N LEU A 260 -12.34 -0.38 -14.64
CA LEU A 260 -11.83 -0.74 -13.31
C LEU A 260 -11.48 -2.24 -13.20
N SER A 261 -11.56 -2.99 -14.28
CA SER A 261 -11.41 -4.45 -14.28
C SER A 261 -10.47 -4.88 -15.40
N TRP A 262 -9.50 -5.74 -15.08
CA TRP A 262 -8.59 -6.38 -16.04
C TRP A 262 -8.97 -7.84 -16.30
N ALA A 263 -9.71 -8.45 -15.37
CA ALA A 263 -10.23 -9.82 -15.47
C ALA A 263 -11.77 -9.83 -15.28
N PRO A 264 -12.54 -9.26 -16.24
CA PRO A 264 -13.94 -8.89 -16.04
C PRO A 264 -14.91 -10.06 -15.81
N GLU A 265 -14.51 -11.32 -15.98
CA GLU A 265 -15.34 -12.47 -15.65
C GLU A 265 -14.93 -13.14 -14.34
N ALA A 266 -13.88 -12.63 -13.67
CA ALA A 266 -13.33 -13.21 -12.45
C ALA A 266 -13.64 -12.35 -11.20
N ASP A 267 -13.45 -12.94 -10.04
CA ASP A 267 -13.23 -12.21 -8.80
C ASP A 267 -11.73 -11.89 -8.71
N GLU A 268 -11.36 -10.71 -9.18
CA GLU A 268 -9.96 -10.29 -9.28
C GLU A 268 -9.46 -9.51 -8.06
N ARG A 269 -10.29 -9.40 -7.01
CA ARG A 269 -9.93 -8.66 -5.81
C ARG A 269 -8.65 -9.18 -5.18
N GLU A 270 -7.73 -8.26 -4.90
CA GLU A 270 -6.48 -8.56 -4.20
C GLU A 270 -6.07 -7.43 -3.25
N ARG A 271 -5.29 -7.80 -2.27
CA ARG A 271 -4.53 -6.88 -1.44
C ARG A 271 -3.10 -6.86 -1.96
N ILE A 272 -2.76 -5.78 -2.67
CA ILE A 272 -1.45 -5.57 -3.30
C ILE A 272 -0.73 -4.31 -2.83
N ASP A 273 -1.42 -3.43 -2.09
CA ASP A 273 -0.83 -2.27 -1.42
C ASP A 273 -0.50 -2.62 0.03
N PHE A 274 0.71 -2.32 0.45
CA PHE A 274 1.23 -2.75 1.74
C PHE A 274 1.95 -1.63 2.48
N VAL A 275 1.95 -1.76 3.80
CA VAL A 275 2.89 -1.09 4.72
C VAL A 275 3.55 -2.19 5.54
N TYR A 276 4.82 -2.46 5.26
CA TYR A 276 5.68 -3.31 6.09
C TYR A 276 6.52 -2.45 7.02
N TYR A 277 6.83 -2.98 8.19
CA TYR A 277 7.74 -2.33 9.13
C TYR A 277 8.68 -3.36 9.77
N TYR A 278 9.85 -2.91 10.21
CA TYR A 278 10.73 -3.75 11.02
C TYR A 278 10.39 -3.55 12.51
N PRO A 279 10.13 -4.64 13.27
CA PRO A 279 9.80 -4.54 14.70
C PRO A 279 10.91 -3.85 15.49
N ASN A 280 10.51 -2.90 16.33
CA ASN A 280 11.41 -2.16 17.21
C ASN A 280 10.75 -2.00 18.58
N LYS A 281 11.52 -2.09 19.68
CA LYS A 281 10.99 -1.93 21.04
C LYS A 281 10.30 -0.59 21.29
N ASN A 282 10.68 0.42 20.52
CA ASN A 282 10.11 1.77 20.59
C ASN A 282 8.93 1.98 19.62
N LEU A 283 8.60 1.00 18.79
CA LEU A 283 7.51 1.10 17.81
C LEU A 283 6.38 0.12 18.17
N GLN A 284 5.19 0.63 18.33
CA GLN A 284 3.99 -0.17 18.59
C GLN A 284 2.93 0.13 17.54
N ILE A 285 2.50 -0.90 16.82
CA ILE A 285 1.35 -0.76 15.92
C ILE A 285 0.06 -0.67 16.74
N LYS A 286 -0.85 0.21 16.33
CA LYS A 286 -2.11 0.49 17.06
C LYS A 286 -3.34 0.11 16.27
N SER A 287 -3.39 0.46 14.99
CA SER A 287 -4.52 0.16 14.10
C SER A 287 -4.07 0.08 12.64
N ALA A 288 -4.84 -0.65 11.86
CA ALA A 288 -4.72 -0.74 10.41
C ALA A 288 -6.12 -0.61 9.80
N GLN A 289 -6.27 0.21 8.78
CA GLN A 289 -7.54 0.50 8.12
C GLN A 289 -7.32 0.57 6.60
N ILE A 290 -8.33 0.20 5.86
CA ILE A 290 -8.41 0.47 4.43
C ILE A 290 -9.04 1.87 4.25
N VAL A 291 -8.56 2.63 3.29
CA VAL A 291 -9.09 3.95 2.95
C VAL A 291 -9.57 3.93 1.51
N GLY A 292 -10.81 4.29 1.27
CA GLY A 292 -11.35 4.31 -0.09
C GLY A 292 -12.80 3.80 -0.15
N PRO A 293 -13.31 3.53 -1.36
CA PRO A 293 -14.65 3.01 -1.54
C PRO A 293 -14.92 1.75 -0.73
N THR A 294 -16.12 1.63 -0.16
CA THR A 294 -16.55 0.44 0.59
C THR A 294 -16.76 -0.77 -0.31
N GLY A 295 -17.12 -0.53 -1.58
CA GLY A 295 -17.30 -1.56 -2.59
C GLY A 295 -16.01 -1.91 -3.34
N SER A 296 -16.13 -2.94 -4.18
CA SER A 296 -15.10 -3.39 -5.14
C SER A 296 -15.78 -3.76 -6.47
N ILE A 297 -14.97 -4.14 -7.46
CA ILE A 297 -15.45 -4.68 -8.74
C ILE A 297 -15.24 -6.18 -8.72
N VAL A 298 -16.31 -6.94 -8.97
CA VAL A 298 -16.26 -8.41 -9.10
C VAL A 298 -17.05 -8.80 -10.34
N ARG A 299 -16.44 -9.58 -11.22
CA ARG A 299 -17.04 -10.01 -12.50
C ARG A 299 -17.61 -8.84 -13.30
N GLY A 300 -16.83 -7.75 -13.39
CA GLY A 300 -17.22 -6.53 -14.10
C GLY A 300 -18.38 -5.76 -13.47
N GLN A 301 -18.77 -6.10 -12.25
CA GLN A 301 -19.90 -5.46 -11.56
C GLN A 301 -19.47 -4.86 -10.21
N ARG A 302 -20.11 -3.77 -9.86
CA ARG A 302 -19.97 -3.14 -8.55
C ARG A 302 -20.61 -4.01 -7.48
N ILE A 303 -19.87 -4.27 -6.41
CA ILE A 303 -20.39 -4.95 -5.23
C ILE A 303 -20.08 -4.13 -3.97
N GLU A 304 -20.94 -4.24 -2.96
CA GLU A 304 -20.61 -3.83 -1.60
C GLU A 304 -19.88 -4.96 -0.88
N GLU A 305 -18.75 -4.65 -0.24
CA GLU A 305 -17.99 -5.65 0.50
C GLU A 305 -18.75 -6.15 1.73
N GLN A 306 -18.79 -7.46 1.91
CA GLN A 306 -19.40 -8.11 3.09
C GLN A 306 -18.33 -8.54 4.10
N THR A 307 -17.20 -7.84 4.13
CA THR A 307 -16.06 -8.13 4.98
C THR A 307 -16.15 -7.37 6.32
N LYS A 308 -15.23 -7.69 7.24
CA LYS A 308 -15.07 -6.96 8.51
C LYS A 308 -13.91 -5.99 8.48
N ASP A 309 -13.41 -5.66 7.28
CA ASP A 309 -12.36 -4.68 7.12
C ASP A 309 -12.81 -3.32 7.69
N PRO A 310 -12.00 -2.67 8.51
CA PRO A 310 -12.28 -1.31 8.93
C PRO A 310 -11.96 -0.36 7.78
N ILE A 311 -13.00 0.09 7.05
CA ILE A 311 -12.86 0.97 5.90
C ILE A 311 -13.20 2.41 6.30
N ILE A 312 -12.32 3.35 5.96
CA ILE A 312 -12.59 4.78 6.01
C ILE A 312 -13.10 5.19 4.62
N PRO A 313 -14.38 5.54 4.49
CA PRO A 313 -14.94 5.89 3.19
C PRO A 313 -14.38 7.20 2.67
N PRO A 314 -14.43 7.42 1.34
CA PRO A 314 -13.97 8.65 0.71
C PRO A 314 -14.77 9.87 1.15
N VAL A 315 -14.11 11.02 1.24
CA VAL A 315 -14.79 12.31 1.43
C VAL A 315 -15.74 12.55 0.26
N ASN A 316 -17.02 12.83 0.55
CA ASN A 316 -18.07 13.06 -0.43
C ASN A 316 -18.27 11.93 -1.48
N ASN A 317 -17.87 10.70 -1.18
CA ASN A 317 -17.84 9.57 -2.13
C ASN A 317 -16.94 9.82 -3.36
N GLN A 318 -16.00 10.74 -3.29
CA GLN A 318 -15.07 11.09 -4.35
C GLN A 318 -13.72 10.41 -4.11
N TRP A 319 -13.21 9.69 -5.11
CA TRP A 319 -12.00 8.89 -4.97
C TRP A 319 -11.06 9.07 -6.17
N PRO A 320 -9.74 9.24 -5.95
CA PRO A 320 -8.81 9.59 -7.04
C PRO A 320 -8.26 8.39 -7.83
N SER A 321 -8.50 7.14 -7.39
CA SER A 321 -7.75 5.98 -7.86
C SER A 321 -8.66 4.77 -8.14
N ASP A 322 -8.13 3.74 -8.82
CA ASP A 322 -8.66 2.38 -8.90
C ASP A 322 -8.16 1.46 -7.77
N HIS A 323 -7.22 1.96 -6.93
CA HIS A 323 -6.80 1.32 -5.70
C HIS A 323 -7.46 1.95 -4.47
N LYS A 324 -7.59 1.17 -3.40
CA LYS A 324 -7.83 1.67 -2.04
C LYS A 324 -6.48 1.86 -1.35
N GLY A 325 -6.41 2.81 -0.41
CA GLY A 325 -5.22 3.04 0.39
C GLY A 325 -5.16 2.20 1.66
N VAL A 326 -3.98 2.11 2.25
CA VAL A 326 -3.74 1.44 3.55
C VAL A 326 -3.25 2.49 4.56
N LEU A 327 -4.00 2.68 5.64
CA LEU A 327 -3.67 3.62 6.71
C LEU A 327 -3.31 2.87 8.00
N ILE A 328 -2.08 3.02 8.45
CA ILE A 328 -1.57 2.37 9.66
C ILE A 328 -1.26 3.44 10.71
N THR A 329 -1.67 3.18 11.95
CA THR A 329 -1.29 4.03 13.07
C THR A 329 -0.27 3.32 13.95
N PHE A 330 0.85 3.97 14.17
CA PHE A 330 1.89 3.55 15.11
C PHE A 330 2.00 4.53 16.27
N TYR A 331 2.48 4.04 17.41
CA TYR A 331 3.00 4.83 18.50
C TYR A 331 4.51 4.64 18.60
N ILE A 332 5.23 5.74 18.74
CA ILE A 332 6.64 5.73 19.07
C ILE A 332 6.77 5.99 20.57
N LYS A 333 7.44 5.09 21.29
CA LYS A 333 7.78 5.27 22.71
C LYS A 333 9.02 6.13 22.80
N GLU A 334 9.06 6.96 23.83
CA GLU A 334 10.25 7.73 24.20
C GLU A 334 11.38 6.82 24.68
#